data_b2ac3c768fdafd18982c11e0f72fb704
#
_entry.id   b2ac3c768fdafd18982c11e0f72fb704
#
_cell.length_a   1.000
_cell.length_b   1.000
_cell.length_c   1.000
_cell.angle_alpha   90.00
_cell.angle_beta   90.00
_cell.angle_gamma   90.00
#
_symmetry.space_group_name_H-M   'P 1'
#
loop_
_entity.id
_entity.type
_entity.pdbx_description
1 polymer ?
#
loop_
_entity_poly.entity_id
_entity_poly.type
_entity_poly.pdbx_seq_one_letter_code
_entity_poly.pdbx_strand_id
1 'polypeptide(L)'
;MAELVQFLMSGLTVGAVYALVALGFTLIYNASDVVNFAQGEFVMLGGMVTVFVSAAGVPLPLAALVAVAATIGVGLLLYALAIAPARGASPVTLIIITIGASILLRGAAQVLFDKQFHKLPSFSGDTPVNVLGAAVQPQSFWVLGGAAVIVLLLYAFLERTVLGKAVLATAANRLAARLVGINTTTVMALAFGGSAAIGAIAGILITPITLTSYDAGTLLALKGFAAAMLGGMGNPLGAVAGGLLLGLLEALAAGYISSTYKDAFAFIVILVVLFAMPQGLFGRRAVERV
;
A
#
# COMPACT_ATOMS: atom_id res chain seq x y z
N MET A 1 20.56 -14.26 19.52
CA MET A 1 19.48 -15.03 18.83
C MET A 1 18.13 -14.33 19.06
N ALA A 2 17.71 -14.05 20.30
CA ALA A 2 16.43 -13.39 20.58
C ALA A 2 16.30 -11.99 19.91
N GLU A 3 17.35 -11.18 19.95
CA GLU A 3 17.38 -9.86 19.29
C GLU A 3 17.19 -9.96 17.76
N LEU A 4 17.86 -10.91 17.10
CA LEU A 4 17.70 -11.13 15.67
C LEU A 4 16.25 -11.51 15.31
N VAL A 5 15.64 -12.41 16.10
CA VAL A 5 14.23 -12.78 15.94
C VAL A 5 13.32 -11.58 16.13
N GLN A 6 13.62 -10.72 17.11
CA GLN A 6 12.88 -9.47 17.36
C GLN A 6 12.92 -8.54 16.14
N PHE A 7 14.12 -8.31 15.56
CA PHE A 7 14.28 -7.46 14.38
C PHE A 7 13.60 -8.07 13.15
N LEU A 8 13.71 -9.39 12.95
CA LEU A 8 13.04 -10.08 11.84
C LEU A 8 11.51 -9.98 11.95
N MET A 9 10.95 -10.21 13.14
CA MET A 9 9.50 -10.11 13.35
C MET A 9 9.00 -8.68 13.17
N SER A 10 9.72 -7.68 13.70
CA SER A 10 9.41 -6.27 13.50
C SER A 10 9.50 -5.89 12.03
N GLY A 11 10.59 -6.28 11.36
CA GLY A 11 10.82 -5.99 9.94
C GLY A 11 9.78 -6.63 9.03
N LEU A 12 9.41 -7.88 9.28
CA LEU A 12 8.34 -8.56 8.54
C LEU A 12 6.98 -7.88 8.76
N THR A 13 6.69 -7.45 10.00
CA THR A 13 5.42 -6.76 10.32
C THR A 13 5.30 -5.46 9.56
N VAL A 14 6.30 -4.60 9.62
CA VAL A 14 6.31 -3.31 8.91
C VAL A 14 6.40 -3.54 7.40
N GLY A 15 7.23 -4.50 6.97
CA GLY A 15 7.40 -4.90 5.58
C GLY A 15 6.11 -5.43 4.94
N ALA A 16 5.27 -6.13 5.71
CA ALA A 16 3.95 -6.56 5.24
C ALA A 16 3.03 -5.39 4.92
N VAL A 17 3.09 -4.31 5.71
CA VAL A 17 2.33 -3.08 5.41
C VAL A 17 2.88 -2.40 4.15
N TYR A 18 4.20 -2.29 4.03
CA TYR A 18 4.83 -1.74 2.80
C TYR A 18 4.46 -2.57 1.57
N ALA A 19 4.37 -3.89 1.71
CA ALA A 19 3.92 -4.79 0.65
C ALA A 19 2.47 -4.51 0.22
N LEU A 20 1.55 -4.29 1.16
CA LEU A 20 0.17 -3.92 0.84
C LEU A 20 0.10 -2.56 0.14
N VAL A 21 0.84 -1.56 0.61
CA VAL A 21 0.90 -0.24 -0.04
C VAL A 21 1.49 -0.36 -1.46
N ALA A 22 2.57 -1.14 -1.61
CA ALA A 22 3.21 -1.41 -2.90
C ALA A 22 2.27 -2.15 -3.88
N LEU A 23 1.45 -3.09 -3.38
CA LEU A 23 0.39 -3.73 -4.17
C LEU A 23 -0.65 -2.74 -4.65
N GLY A 24 -1.05 -1.78 -3.80
CA GLY A 24 -1.96 -0.70 -4.20
C GLY A 24 -1.39 0.15 -5.34
N PHE A 25 -0.12 0.54 -5.26
CA PHE A 25 0.58 1.22 -6.36
C PHE A 25 0.60 0.36 -7.64
N THR A 26 0.98 -0.90 -7.52
CA THR A 26 1.10 -1.82 -8.64
C THR A 26 -0.23 -2.06 -9.34
N LEU A 27 -1.33 -2.15 -8.58
CA LEU A 27 -2.67 -2.37 -9.13
C LEU A 27 -3.13 -1.20 -10.01
N ILE A 28 -2.93 0.04 -9.55
CA ILE A 28 -3.25 1.25 -10.34
C ILE A 28 -2.30 1.38 -11.52
N TYR A 29 -0.99 1.16 -11.32
CA TYR A 29 0.02 1.23 -12.37
C TYR A 29 -0.30 0.26 -13.51
N ASN A 30 -0.66 -0.98 -13.22
CA ASN A 30 -1.05 -1.98 -14.22
C ASN A 30 -2.27 -1.57 -15.05
N ALA A 31 -3.20 -0.81 -14.46
CA ALA A 31 -4.38 -0.35 -15.18
C ALA A 31 -4.17 0.95 -15.97
N SER A 32 -3.26 1.83 -15.52
CA SER A 32 -3.13 3.21 -15.98
C SER A 32 -1.78 3.61 -16.56
N ASP A 33 -0.73 2.82 -16.32
CA ASP A 33 0.69 3.18 -16.55
C ASP A 33 1.13 4.43 -15.77
N VAL A 34 0.38 4.80 -14.72
CA VAL A 34 0.63 5.98 -13.91
C VAL A 34 0.74 5.62 -12.44
N VAL A 35 1.68 6.24 -11.74
CA VAL A 35 1.83 6.13 -10.29
C VAL A 35 0.83 7.05 -9.60
N ASN A 36 0.02 6.49 -8.68
CA ASN A 36 -0.92 7.26 -7.87
C ASN A 36 -0.30 7.67 -6.53
N PHE A 37 0.18 8.89 -6.42
CA PHE A 37 0.78 9.38 -5.17
C PHE A 37 -0.24 9.64 -4.04
N ALA A 38 -1.55 9.56 -4.31
CA ALA A 38 -2.58 9.56 -3.26
C ALA A 38 -2.75 8.18 -2.57
N GLN A 39 -1.95 7.17 -2.91
CA GLN A 39 -2.05 5.82 -2.34
C GLN A 39 -1.86 5.79 -0.82
N GLY A 40 -0.94 6.59 -0.30
CA GLY A 40 -0.73 6.68 1.16
C GLY A 40 -1.91 7.28 1.90
N GLU A 41 -2.66 8.17 1.25
CA GLU A 41 -3.84 8.77 1.88
C GLU A 41 -4.98 7.75 2.04
N PHE A 42 -5.02 6.70 1.24
CA PHE A 42 -5.95 5.58 1.46
C PHE A 42 -5.59 4.81 2.73
N VAL A 43 -4.30 4.68 3.05
CA VAL A 43 -3.83 4.06 4.30
C VAL A 43 -4.21 4.94 5.49
N MET A 44 -3.94 6.22 5.42
CA MET A 44 -4.31 7.21 6.42
C MET A 44 -5.82 7.20 6.67
N LEU A 45 -6.65 7.27 5.61
CA LEU A 45 -8.10 7.23 5.72
C LEU A 45 -8.60 5.94 6.39
N GLY A 46 -8.03 4.79 6.03
CA GLY A 46 -8.37 3.52 6.67
C GLY A 46 -8.16 3.55 8.18
N GLY A 47 -7.01 4.04 8.64
CA GLY A 47 -6.71 4.20 10.06
C GLY A 47 -7.60 5.23 10.75
N MET A 48 -7.64 6.46 10.23
CA MET A 48 -8.37 7.58 10.83
C MET A 48 -9.88 7.32 10.91
N VAL A 49 -10.52 6.91 9.82
CA VAL A 49 -11.97 6.62 9.82
C VAL A 49 -12.29 5.51 10.81
N THR A 50 -11.47 4.45 10.88
CA THR A 50 -11.70 3.36 11.86
C THR A 50 -11.62 3.86 13.28
N VAL A 51 -10.63 4.68 13.61
CA VAL A 51 -10.48 5.26 14.96
C VAL A 51 -11.70 6.11 15.32
N PHE A 52 -12.10 7.04 14.47
CA PHE A 52 -13.20 7.98 14.77
C PHE A 52 -14.56 7.29 14.82
N VAL A 53 -14.83 6.34 13.92
CA VAL A 53 -16.07 5.55 13.93
C VAL A 53 -16.13 4.63 15.17
N SER A 54 -15.00 4.03 15.56
CA SER A 54 -14.92 3.22 16.77
C SER A 54 -15.08 4.07 18.04
N ALA A 55 -14.49 5.28 18.07
CA ALA A 55 -14.65 6.23 19.18
C ALA A 55 -16.12 6.72 19.32
N ALA A 56 -16.90 6.72 18.27
CA ALA A 56 -18.34 6.98 18.30
C ALA A 56 -19.19 5.82 18.86
N GLY A 57 -18.54 4.74 19.34
CA GLY A 57 -19.22 3.58 19.95
C GLY A 57 -19.57 2.46 18.99
N VAL A 58 -19.15 2.54 17.72
CA VAL A 58 -19.37 1.46 16.75
C VAL A 58 -18.39 0.32 16.99
N PRO A 59 -18.83 -0.95 17.03
CA PRO A 59 -17.93 -2.10 17.17
C PRO A 59 -16.83 -2.10 16.11
N LEU A 60 -15.61 -2.45 16.51
CA LEU A 60 -14.42 -2.38 15.68
C LEU A 60 -14.57 -3.05 14.29
N PRO A 61 -15.17 -4.25 14.14
CA PRO A 61 -15.35 -4.85 12.81
C PRO A 61 -16.24 -4.03 11.88
N LEU A 62 -17.31 -3.40 12.43
CA LEU A 62 -18.17 -2.51 11.66
C LEU A 62 -17.48 -1.19 11.33
N ALA A 63 -16.70 -0.64 12.27
CA ALA A 63 -15.88 0.56 12.03
C ALA A 63 -14.88 0.32 10.90
N ALA A 64 -14.22 -0.85 10.90
CA ALA A 64 -13.31 -1.26 9.82
C ALA A 64 -14.03 -1.38 8.47
N LEU A 65 -15.21 -1.98 8.42
CA LEU A 65 -16.00 -2.07 7.18
C LEU A 65 -16.42 -0.69 6.65
N VAL A 66 -16.85 0.21 7.54
CA VAL A 66 -17.18 1.60 7.18
C VAL A 66 -15.95 2.32 6.63
N ALA A 67 -14.78 2.15 7.27
CA ALA A 67 -13.54 2.76 6.83
C ALA A 67 -13.12 2.26 5.44
N VAL A 68 -13.19 0.96 5.19
CA VAL A 68 -12.89 0.38 3.88
C VAL A 68 -13.87 0.89 2.83
N ALA A 69 -15.17 0.89 3.10
CA ALA A 69 -16.19 1.36 2.17
C ALA A 69 -16.03 2.87 1.86
N ALA A 70 -15.79 3.70 2.88
CA ALA A 70 -15.54 5.13 2.70
C ALA A 70 -14.28 5.38 1.84
N THR A 71 -13.19 4.66 2.12
CA THR A 71 -11.95 4.81 1.38
C THR A 71 -12.07 4.32 -0.07
N ILE A 72 -12.83 3.23 -0.32
CA ILE A 72 -13.19 2.81 -1.68
C ILE A 72 -13.94 3.94 -2.39
N GLY A 73 -14.93 4.55 -1.72
CA GLY A 73 -15.68 5.70 -2.25
C GLY A 73 -14.75 6.85 -2.65
N VAL A 74 -13.78 7.19 -1.79
CA VAL A 74 -12.76 8.23 -2.08
C VAL A 74 -11.90 7.83 -3.29
N GLY A 75 -11.46 6.57 -3.37
CA GLY A 75 -10.68 6.06 -4.51
C GLY A 75 -11.46 6.14 -5.83
N LEU A 76 -12.74 5.78 -5.82
CA LEU A 76 -13.63 5.88 -6.98
C LEU A 76 -13.91 7.34 -7.36
N LEU A 77 -14.10 8.22 -6.39
CA LEU A 77 -14.26 9.67 -6.62
C LEU A 77 -12.99 10.27 -7.22
N LEU A 78 -11.82 9.93 -6.69
CA LEU A 78 -10.53 10.35 -7.25
C LEU A 78 -10.42 9.93 -8.73
N TYR A 79 -10.75 8.68 -9.02
CA TYR A 79 -10.79 8.22 -10.40
C TYR A 79 -11.78 9.01 -11.24
N ALA A 80 -13.04 9.14 -10.81
CA ALA A 80 -14.11 9.73 -11.60
C ALA A 80 -13.93 11.23 -11.83
N LEU A 81 -13.47 11.97 -10.80
CA LEU A 81 -13.41 13.44 -10.83
C LEU A 81 -12.06 13.99 -11.29
N ALA A 82 -10.96 13.24 -11.05
CA ALA A 82 -9.63 13.75 -11.35
C ALA A 82 -8.94 13.00 -12.52
N ILE A 83 -8.98 11.69 -12.53
CA ILE A 83 -8.25 10.88 -13.51
C ILE A 83 -9.04 10.68 -14.80
N ALA A 84 -10.34 10.37 -14.70
CA ALA A 84 -11.18 10.09 -15.86
C ALA A 84 -11.36 11.31 -16.79
N PRO A 85 -11.51 12.55 -16.31
CA PRO A 85 -11.54 13.72 -17.18
C PRO A 85 -10.20 14.02 -17.85
N ALA A 86 -9.08 13.69 -17.20
CA ALA A 86 -7.73 13.91 -17.69
C ALA A 86 -7.22 12.77 -18.62
N ARG A 87 -8.12 11.96 -19.19
CA ARG A 87 -7.77 10.90 -20.16
C ARG A 87 -7.10 11.51 -21.39
N GLY A 88 -5.91 11.02 -21.70
CA GLY A 88 -5.09 11.56 -22.80
C GLY A 88 -4.08 12.61 -22.38
N ALA A 89 -4.07 13.05 -21.11
CA ALA A 89 -2.99 13.85 -20.57
C ALA A 89 -1.69 13.03 -20.49
N SER A 90 -0.55 13.74 -20.43
CA SER A 90 0.76 13.09 -20.26
C SER A 90 0.83 12.36 -18.90
N PRO A 91 1.64 11.31 -18.77
CA PRO A 91 1.87 10.63 -17.48
C PRO A 91 2.29 11.61 -16.37
N VAL A 92 3.11 12.60 -16.69
CA VAL A 92 3.55 13.65 -15.75
C VAL A 92 2.36 14.46 -15.24
N THR A 93 1.43 14.83 -16.12
CA THR A 93 0.20 15.56 -15.72
C THR A 93 -0.65 14.73 -14.76
N LEU A 94 -0.81 13.43 -15.02
CA LEU A 94 -1.57 12.54 -14.15
C LEU A 94 -0.89 12.37 -12.78
N ILE A 95 0.42 12.29 -12.74
CA ILE A 95 1.20 12.29 -11.48
C ILE A 95 0.94 13.56 -10.68
N ILE A 96 1.00 14.74 -11.32
CA ILE A 96 0.74 16.04 -10.66
C ILE A 96 -0.69 16.07 -10.10
N ILE A 97 -1.68 15.56 -10.84
CA ILE A 97 -3.07 15.46 -10.39
C ILE A 97 -3.16 14.59 -9.13
N THR A 98 -2.48 13.43 -9.08
CA THR A 98 -2.52 12.56 -7.90
C THR A 98 -1.80 13.15 -6.70
N ILE A 99 -0.73 13.92 -6.90
CA ILE A 99 -0.07 14.68 -5.83
C ILE A 99 -1.02 15.77 -5.30
N GLY A 100 -1.69 16.52 -6.19
CA GLY A 100 -2.70 17.49 -5.79
C GLY A 100 -3.86 16.85 -5.01
N ALA A 101 -4.32 15.68 -5.43
CA ALA A 101 -5.33 14.91 -4.72
C ALA A 101 -4.85 14.44 -3.34
N SER A 102 -3.59 14.00 -3.21
CA SER A 102 -2.99 13.66 -1.91
C SER A 102 -3.02 14.86 -0.96
N ILE A 103 -2.60 16.04 -1.43
CA ILE A 103 -2.63 17.27 -0.63
C ILE A 103 -4.06 17.62 -0.21
N LEU A 104 -5.03 17.51 -1.13
CA LEU A 104 -6.45 17.77 -0.84
C LEU A 104 -6.99 16.81 0.22
N LEU A 105 -6.74 15.50 0.06
CA LEU A 105 -7.22 14.47 1.00
C LEU A 105 -6.61 14.67 2.40
N ARG A 106 -5.33 14.97 2.48
CA ARG A 106 -4.64 15.26 3.74
C ARG A 106 -5.18 16.53 4.40
N GLY A 107 -5.41 17.60 3.62
CA GLY A 107 -6.03 18.82 4.11
C GLY A 107 -7.47 18.59 4.60
N ALA A 108 -8.25 17.81 3.87
CA ALA A 108 -9.59 17.42 4.30
C ALA A 108 -9.56 16.57 5.59
N ALA A 109 -8.65 15.60 5.68
CA ALA A 109 -8.48 14.79 6.89
C ALA A 109 -8.09 15.64 8.11
N GLN A 110 -7.21 16.62 7.94
CA GLN A 110 -6.81 17.56 8.99
C GLN A 110 -8.00 18.39 9.54
N VAL A 111 -8.94 18.74 8.69
CA VAL A 111 -10.13 19.51 9.10
C VAL A 111 -11.19 18.60 9.72
N LEU A 112 -11.36 17.38 9.19
CA LEU A 112 -12.41 16.45 9.62
C LEU A 112 -12.05 15.66 10.88
N PHE A 113 -10.77 15.31 11.05
CA PHE A 113 -10.30 14.38 12.08
C PHE A 113 -9.36 15.01 13.10
N ASP A 114 -8.96 16.29 12.95
CA ASP A 114 -7.95 16.98 13.74
C ASP A 114 -6.48 16.69 13.36
N LYS A 115 -5.55 17.23 14.19
CA LYS A 115 -4.09 17.15 14.00
C LYS A 115 -3.38 16.24 14.99
N GLN A 116 -4.13 15.54 15.84
CA GLN A 116 -3.56 14.73 16.89
C GLN A 116 -3.22 13.32 16.39
N PHE A 117 -2.34 12.66 17.14
CA PHE A 117 -2.07 11.24 16.95
C PHE A 117 -3.15 10.42 17.64
N HIS A 118 -3.71 9.45 16.93
CA HIS A 118 -4.76 8.59 17.43
C HIS A 118 -4.29 7.14 17.48
N LYS A 119 -4.67 6.44 18.56
CA LYS A 119 -4.39 5.02 18.74
C LYS A 119 -5.66 4.20 18.54
N LEU A 120 -5.53 3.08 17.83
CA LEU A 120 -6.55 2.04 17.80
C LEU A 120 -6.16 0.96 18.83
N PRO A 121 -7.10 0.41 19.61
CA PRO A 121 -6.79 -0.71 20.52
C PRO A 121 -6.31 -1.92 19.70
N SER A 122 -5.35 -2.68 20.24
CA SER A 122 -4.89 -3.93 19.63
C SER A 122 -6.01 -4.95 19.61
N PHE A 123 -6.10 -5.75 18.53
CA PHE A 123 -7.25 -6.64 18.29
C PHE A 123 -7.29 -7.83 19.27
N SER A 124 -6.14 -8.25 19.80
CA SER A 124 -6.02 -9.41 20.73
C SER A 124 -5.31 -9.06 22.05
N GLY A 125 -5.32 -7.77 22.43
CA GLY A 125 -4.65 -7.30 23.63
C GLY A 125 -3.18 -6.95 23.41
N ASP A 126 -2.57 -6.36 24.46
CA ASP A 126 -1.21 -5.78 24.38
C ASP A 126 -0.14 -6.68 25.05
N THR A 127 -0.51 -7.87 25.58
CA THR A 127 0.46 -8.77 26.22
C THR A 127 1.36 -9.43 25.18
N PRO A 128 2.70 -9.18 25.21
CA PRO A 128 3.60 -9.75 24.22
C PRO A 128 3.64 -11.29 24.30
N VAL A 129 3.68 -11.92 23.12
CA VAL A 129 3.89 -13.36 22.98
C VAL A 129 5.39 -13.64 22.84
N ASN A 130 5.91 -14.58 23.63
CA ASN A 130 7.32 -14.97 23.52
C ASN A 130 7.49 -15.94 22.32
N VAL A 131 8.26 -15.52 21.33
CA VAL A 131 8.61 -16.31 20.15
C VAL A 131 10.13 -16.48 20.12
N LEU A 132 10.64 -17.65 20.44
CA LEU A 132 12.08 -17.97 20.46
C LEU A 132 12.92 -16.98 21.30
N GLY A 133 12.36 -16.48 22.39
CA GLY A 133 12.99 -15.49 23.29
C GLY A 133 12.73 -14.03 22.92
N ALA A 134 12.07 -13.75 21.78
CA ALA A 134 11.67 -12.39 21.38
C ALA A 134 10.25 -12.08 21.86
N ALA A 135 10.02 -10.85 22.35
CA ALA A 135 8.71 -10.36 22.79
C ALA A 135 7.96 -9.75 21.59
N VAL A 136 7.08 -10.52 20.94
CA VAL A 136 6.33 -10.11 19.76
C VAL A 136 4.93 -9.63 20.15
N GLN A 137 4.53 -8.45 19.68
CA GLN A 137 3.18 -7.95 19.90
C GLN A 137 2.15 -8.82 19.16
N PRO A 138 1.00 -9.19 19.77
CA PRO A 138 -0.05 -9.97 19.10
C PRO A 138 -0.56 -9.33 17.81
N GLN A 139 -0.56 -8.00 17.74
CA GLN A 139 -0.95 -7.25 16.55
C GLN A 139 -0.08 -7.57 15.32
N SER A 140 1.19 -7.93 15.51
CA SER A 140 2.08 -8.35 14.41
C SER A 140 1.56 -9.56 13.65
N PHE A 141 0.94 -10.52 14.35
CA PHE A 141 0.33 -11.69 13.72
C PHE A 141 -0.91 -11.31 12.90
N TRP A 142 -1.69 -10.32 13.35
CA TRP A 142 -2.82 -9.79 12.59
C TRP A 142 -2.36 -9.07 11.33
N VAL A 143 -1.27 -8.29 11.42
CA VAL A 143 -0.68 -7.62 10.25
C VAL A 143 -0.18 -8.64 9.24
N LEU A 144 0.62 -9.61 9.67
CA LEU A 144 1.17 -10.65 8.78
C LEU A 144 0.06 -11.53 8.18
N GLY A 145 -0.87 -11.99 9.01
CA GLY A 145 -2.00 -12.80 8.56
C GLY A 145 -2.94 -12.04 7.62
N GLY A 146 -3.29 -10.80 7.98
CA GLY A 146 -4.12 -9.94 7.15
C GLY A 146 -3.46 -9.61 5.81
N ALA A 147 -2.16 -9.29 5.82
CA ALA A 147 -1.42 -9.06 4.59
C ALA A 147 -1.37 -10.31 3.70
N ALA A 148 -1.09 -11.50 4.28
CA ALA A 148 -1.09 -12.75 3.54
C ALA A 148 -2.47 -13.06 2.92
N VAL A 149 -3.55 -12.85 3.65
CA VAL A 149 -4.92 -13.03 3.15
C VAL A 149 -5.20 -12.08 1.99
N ILE A 150 -4.84 -10.80 2.09
CA ILE A 150 -5.05 -9.81 1.01
C ILE A 150 -4.23 -10.18 -0.22
N VAL A 151 -2.97 -10.58 -0.06
CA VAL A 151 -2.11 -11.04 -1.17
C VAL A 151 -2.74 -12.24 -1.89
N LEU A 152 -3.20 -13.23 -1.13
CA LEU A 152 -3.85 -14.43 -1.68
C LEU A 152 -5.18 -14.10 -2.38
N LEU A 153 -6.01 -13.23 -1.79
CA LEU A 153 -7.27 -12.79 -2.39
C LEU A 153 -7.02 -12.01 -3.68
N LEU A 154 -6.03 -11.09 -3.69
CA LEU A 154 -5.68 -10.36 -4.89
C LEU A 154 -5.13 -11.28 -5.98
N TYR A 155 -4.28 -12.23 -5.62
CA TYR A 155 -3.77 -13.25 -6.56
C TYR A 155 -4.92 -14.08 -7.13
N ALA A 156 -5.81 -14.59 -6.29
CA ALA A 156 -6.98 -15.35 -6.72
C ALA A 156 -7.92 -14.51 -7.60
N PHE A 157 -8.13 -13.23 -7.26
CA PHE A 157 -8.91 -12.30 -8.08
C PHE A 157 -8.31 -12.13 -9.47
N LEU A 158 -7.01 -11.84 -9.56
CA LEU A 158 -6.33 -11.59 -10.83
C LEU A 158 -6.30 -12.83 -11.73
N GLU A 159 -6.03 -14.03 -11.15
CA GLU A 159 -5.83 -15.25 -11.92
C GLU A 159 -7.13 -16.04 -12.19
N ARG A 160 -8.11 -15.95 -11.30
CA ARG A 160 -9.30 -16.82 -11.35
C ARG A 160 -10.59 -16.12 -11.73
N THR A 161 -10.61 -14.78 -11.81
CA THR A 161 -11.83 -14.04 -12.18
C THR A 161 -11.72 -13.43 -13.58
N VAL A 162 -12.87 -13.27 -14.25
CA VAL A 162 -12.94 -12.59 -15.57
C VAL A 162 -12.49 -11.13 -15.45
N LEU A 163 -12.89 -10.44 -14.37
CA LEU A 163 -12.50 -9.06 -14.13
C LEU A 163 -11.00 -8.94 -13.87
N GLY A 164 -10.41 -9.86 -13.10
CA GLY A 164 -8.98 -9.90 -12.86
C GLY A 164 -8.19 -10.13 -14.15
N LYS A 165 -8.64 -11.06 -15.00
CA LYS A 165 -8.03 -11.27 -16.33
C LYS A 165 -8.17 -10.06 -17.23
N ALA A 166 -9.26 -9.30 -17.13
CA ALA A 166 -9.44 -8.04 -17.84
C ALA A 166 -8.41 -6.98 -17.37
N VAL A 167 -8.12 -6.93 -16.06
CA VAL A 167 -7.04 -6.08 -15.52
C VAL A 167 -5.68 -6.49 -16.11
N LEU A 168 -5.34 -7.79 -16.09
CA LEU A 168 -4.06 -8.29 -16.62
C LEU A 168 -3.95 -8.06 -18.14
N ALA A 169 -5.02 -8.26 -18.89
CA ALA A 169 -5.06 -7.98 -20.34
C ALA A 169 -4.86 -6.49 -20.62
N THR A 170 -5.48 -5.61 -19.84
CA THR A 170 -5.32 -4.16 -19.97
C THR A 170 -3.88 -3.72 -19.64
N ALA A 171 -3.27 -4.34 -18.64
CA ALA A 171 -1.87 -4.13 -18.26
C ALA A 171 -0.89 -4.58 -19.36
N ALA A 172 -1.22 -5.66 -20.07
CA ALA A 172 -0.37 -6.16 -21.17
C ALA A 172 -0.43 -5.27 -22.41
N ASN A 173 -1.62 -4.87 -22.83
CA ASN A 173 -1.83 -3.95 -23.93
C ASN A 173 -3.23 -3.33 -23.88
N ARG A 174 -3.30 -2.08 -23.48
CA ARG A 174 -4.56 -1.33 -23.31
C ARG A 174 -5.34 -1.15 -24.61
N LEU A 175 -4.65 -0.97 -25.74
CA LEU A 175 -5.31 -0.80 -27.03
C LEU A 175 -5.92 -2.13 -27.50
N ALA A 176 -5.15 -3.21 -27.43
CA ALA A 176 -5.64 -4.54 -27.78
C ALA A 176 -6.81 -4.97 -26.88
N ALA A 177 -6.74 -4.70 -25.57
CA ALA A 177 -7.82 -4.99 -24.65
C ALA A 177 -9.14 -4.31 -25.05
N ARG A 178 -9.09 -3.05 -25.51
CA ARG A 178 -10.26 -2.33 -26.02
C ARG A 178 -10.81 -2.95 -27.29
N LEU A 179 -9.94 -3.38 -28.21
CA LEU A 179 -10.36 -3.97 -29.48
C LEU A 179 -11.09 -5.31 -29.29
N VAL A 180 -10.77 -6.07 -28.27
CA VAL A 180 -11.48 -7.31 -27.88
C VAL A 180 -12.67 -7.08 -26.97
N GLY A 181 -13.09 -5.81 -26.75
CA GLY A 181 -14.31 -5.46 -26.02
C GLY A 181 -14.16 -5.26 -24.52
N ILE A 182 -12.92 -5.23 -23.98
CA ILE A 182 -12.71 -4.95 -22.55
C ILE A 182 -12.95 -3.46 -22.26
N ASN A 183 -13.87 -3.18 -21.33
CA ASN A 183 -14.13 -1.83 -20.88
C ASN A 183 -13.02 -1.35 -19.95
N THR A 184 -12.01 -0.67 -20.51
CA THR A 184 -10.86 -0.16 -19.75
C THR A 184 -11.24 0.91 -18.71
N THR A 185 -12.42 1.54 -18.83
CA THR A 185 -12.95 2.47 -17.81
C THR A 185 -13.33 1.72 -16.55
N THR A 186 -14.02 0.60 -16.68
CA THR A 186 -14.37 -0.28 -15.56
C THR A 186 -13.13 -0.87 -14.91
N VAL A 187 -12.13 -1.28 -15.72
CA VAL A 187 -10.84 -1.78 -15.22
C VAL A 187 -10.13 -0.73 -14.37
N MET A 188 -10.10 0.52 -14.82
CA MET A 188 -9.52 1.64 -14.06
C MET A 188 -10.26 1.90 -12.75
N ALA A 189 -11.59 1.93 -12.77
CA ALA A 189 -12.40 2.10 -11.57
C ALA A 189 -12.14 0.98 -10.55
N LEU A 190 -12.08 -0.28 -11.00
CA LEU A 190 -11.74 -1.43 -10.17
C LEU A 190 -10.33 -1.33 -9.58
N ALA A 191 -9.35 -0.84 -10.36
CA ALA A 191 -7.98 -0.66 -9.88
C ALA A 191 -7.90 0.42 -8.77
N PHE A 192 -8.57 1.56 -8.95
CA PHE A 192 -8.61 2.62 -7.93
C PHE A 192 -9.38 2.18 -6.68
N GLY A 193 -10.56 1.56 -6.84
CA GLY A 193 -11.35 1.04 -5.71
C GLY A 193 -10.62 -0.09 -4.97
N GLY A 194 -10.03 -1.04 -5.69
CA GLY A 194 -9.25 -2.15 -5.11
C GLY A 194 -7.99 -1.66 -4.39
N SER A 195 -7.27 -0.72 -4.99
CA SER A 195 -6.10 -0.08 -4.37
C SER A 195 -6.48 0.68 -3.09
N ALA A 196 -7.60 1.40 -3.10
CA ALA A 196 -8.13 2.10 -1.94
C ALA A 196 -8.54 1.12 -0.83
N ALA A 197 -9.16 -0.02 -1.17
CA ALA A 197 -9.49 -1.07 -0.22
C ALA A 197 -8.25 -1.67 0.44
N ILE A 198 -7.22 -2.02 -0.36
CA ILE A 198 -5.95 -2.56 0.14
C ILE A 198 -5.26 -1.53 1.04
N GLY A 199 -5.22 -0.26 0.63
CA GLY A 199 -4.67 0.83 1.44
C GLY A 199 -5.39 0.99 2.77
N ALA A 200 -6.73 1.02 2.77
CA ALA A 200 -7.52 1.12 3.99
C ALA A 200 -7.25 -0.04 4.96
N ILE A 201 -7.22 -1.27 4.46
CA ILE A 201 -6.93 -2.45 5.29
C ILE A 201 -5.50 -2.37 5.87
N ALA A 202 -4.51 -1.94 5.07
CA ALA A 202 -3.14 -1.73 5.55
C ALA A 202 -3.11 -0.71 6.71
N GLY A 203 -3.86 0.41 6.59
CA GLY A 203 -4.00 1.42 7.63
C GLY A 203 -4.65 0.88 8.90
N ILE A 204 -5.75 0.13 8.77
CA ILE A 204 -6.44 -0.49 9.91
C ILE A 204 -5.51 -1.45 10.67
N LEU A 205 -4.75 -2.27 9.95
CA LEU A 205 -3.86 -3.27 10.53
C LEU A 205 -2.67 -2.65 11.27
N ILE A 206 -2.10 -1.55 10.75
CA ILE A 206 -0.88 -0.94 11.31
C ILE A 206 -1.17 0.08 12.43
N THR A 207 -2.33 0.73 12.43
CA THR A 207 -2.68 1.80 13.38
C THR A 207 -2.52 1.41 14.85
N PRO A 208 -2.82 0.18 15.31
CA PRO A 208 -2.57 -0.20 16.71
C PRO A 208 -1.09 -0.17 17.10
N ILE A 209 -0.17 -0.32 16.14
CA ILE A 209 1.28 -0.36 16.37
C ILE A 209 1.91 1.04 16.26
N THR A 210 1.57 1.78 15.18
CA THR A 210 2.29 3.02 14.82
C THR A 210 1.56 4.31 15.15
N LEU A 211 0.33 4.23 15.65
CA LEU A 211 -0.62 5.34 15.67
C LEU A 211 -1.02 5.79 14.25
N THR A 212 -2.01 6.66 14.17
CA THR A 212 -2.40 7.31 12.91
C THR A 212 -2.59 8.81 13.13
N SER A 213 -2.35 9.58 12.07
CA SER A 213 -2.54 11.04 12.01
C SER A 213 -2.88 11.43 10.58
N TYR A 214 -3.32 12.66 10.37
CA TYR A 214 -3.68 13.18 9.05
C TYR A 214 -2.54 13.14 8.01
N ASP A 215 -1.29 13.04 8.43
CA ASP A 215 -0.08 13.02 7.58
C ASP A 215 0.63 11.65 7.53
N ALA A 216 0.15 10.65 8.28
CA ALA A 216 0.76 9.31 8.35
C ALA A 216 0.88 8.63 6.98
N GLY A 217 -0.04 8.94 6.06
CA GLY A 217 -0.05 8.41 4.70
C GLY A 217 1.19 8.76 3.88
N THR A 218 1.78 9.92 4.07
CA THR A 218 2.89 10.42 3.24
C THR A 218 4.14 9.54 3.30
N LEU A 219 4.60 9.21 4.52
CA LEU A 219 5.78 8.34 4.70
C LEU A 219 5.49 6.91 4.21
N LEU A 220 4.30 6.41 4.47
CA LEU A 220 3.89 5.08 4.01
C LEU A 220 3.79 5.02 2.48
N ALA A 221 3.32 6.10 1.83
CA ALA A 221 3.33 6.20 0.37
C ALA A 221 4.74 6.12 -0.20
N LEU A 222 5.68 6.91 0.34
CA LEU A 222 7.08 6.91 -0.13
C LEU A 222 7.74 5.54 0.02
N LYS A 223 7.55 4.89 1.18
CA LYS A 223 8.09 3.55 1.44
C LYS A 223 7.42 2.47 0.60
N GLY A 224 6.10 2.53 0.43
CA GLY A 224 5.38 1.62 -0.45
C GLY A 224 5.75 1.79 -1.93
N PHE A 225 5.94 3.03 -2.38
CA PHE A 225 6.45 3.30 -3.73
C PHE A 225 7.87 2.75 -3.92
N ALA A 226 8.77 3.02 -2.96
CA ALA A 226 10.13 2.48 -2.97
C ALA A 226 10.12 0.94 -2.99
N ALA A 227 9.24 0.31 -2.22
CA ALA A 227 9.04 -1.14 -2.22
C ALA A 227 8.54 -1.66 -3.58
N ALA A 228 7.57 -0.98 -4.21
CA ALA A 228 7.08 -1.33 -5.54
C ALA A 228 8.18 -1.20 -6.62
N MET A 229 9.00 -0.16 -6.54
CA MET A 229 10.15 0.03 -7.42
C MET A 229 11.21 -1.06 -7.22
N LEU A 230 11.58 -1.33 -5.96
CA LEU A 230 12.53 -2.38 -5.60
C LEU A 230 12.08 -3.75 -6.11
N GLY A 231 10.79 -4.06 -5.93
CA GLY A 231 10.20 -5.31 -6.39
C GLY A 231 10.06 -5.44 -7.90
N GLY A 232 10.03 -4.33 -8.61
CA GLY A 232 9.75 -4.21 -10.04
C GLY A 232 8.32 -3.75 -10.29
N MET A 233 8.18 -2.49 -10.68
CA MET A 233 6.88 -1.86 -10.91
C MET A 233 6.03 -2.67 -11.90
N GLY A 234 4.76 -2.91 -11.56
CA GLY A 234 3.84 -3.69 -12.37
C GLY A 234 3.78 -5.19 -12.06
N ASN A 235 4.71 -5.73 -11.26
CA ASN A 235 4.68 -7.12 -10.81
C ASN A 235 4.13 -7.22 -9.38
N PRO A 236 2.92 -7.78 -9.13
CA PRO A 236 2.35 -7.87 -7.79
C PRO A 236 3.18 -8.71 -6.81
N LEU A 237 3.76 -9.83 -7.27
CA LEU A 237 4.63 -10.66 -6.42
C LEU A 237 5.94 -9.93 -6.11
N GLY A 238 6.48 -9.20 -7.09
CA GLY A 238 7.63 -8.32 -6.89
C GLY A 238 7.35 -7.25 -5.84
N ALA A 239 6.20 -6.59 -5.91
CA ALA A 239 5.80 -5.58 -4.93
C ALA A 239 5.74 -6.12 -3.50
N VAL A 240 5.22 -7.35 -3.32
CA VAL A 240 5.21 -8.04 -2.01
C VAL A 240 6.63 -8.31 -1.52
N ALA A 241 7.47 -8.90 -2.37
CA ALA A 241 8.86 -9.19 -2.02
C ALA A 241 9.65 -7.91 -1.71
N GLY A 242 9.46 -6.85 -2.51
CA GLY A 242 10.08 -5.53 -2.28
C GLY A 242 9.66 -4.91 -0.95
N GLY A 243 8.37 -5.00 -0.59
CA GLY A 243 7.86 -4.52 0.69
C GLY A 243 8.46 -5.25 1.89
N LEU A 244 8.49 -6.58 1.83
CA LEU A 244 9.08 -7.40 2.89
C LEU A 244 10.59 -7.15 3.03
N LEU A 245 11.32 -7.08 1.90
CA LEU A 245 12.75 -6.76 1.90
C LEU A 245 13.03 -5.38 2.49
N LEU A 246 12.26 -4.36 2.08
CA LEU A 246 12.42 -3.01 2.62
C LEU A 246 12.20 -2.96 4.13
N GLY A 247 11.14 -3.59 4.63
CA GLY A 247 10.86 -3.66 6.06
C GLY A 247 11.94 -4.40 6.85
N LEU A 248 12.47 -5.50 6.31
CA LEU A 248 13.59 -6.23 6.91
C LEU A 248 14.86 -5.38 6.95
N LEU A 249 15.22 -4.71 5.86
CA LEU A 249 16.38 -3.83 5.79
C LEU A 249 16.27 -2.69 6.80
N GLU A 250 15.09 -2.07 6.91
CA GLU A 250 14.83 -1.00 7.87
C GLU A 250 14.97 -1.48 9.32
N ALA A 251 14.41 -2.65 9.66
CA ALA A 251 14.49 -3.19 11.00
C ALA A 251 15.92 -3.61 11.39
N LEU A 252 16.67 -4.20 10.46
CA LEU A 252 18.07 -4.55 10.69
C LEU A 252 18.95 -3.29 10.79
N ALA A 253 18.70 -2.27 9.98
CA ALA A 253 19.39 -1.00 10.09
C ALA A 253 19.09 -0.30 11.41
N ALA A 254 17.84 -0.32 11.87
CA ALA A 254 17.45 0.24 13.16
C ALA A 254 18.12 -0.46 14.34
N GLY A 255 18.26 -1.79 14.26
CA GLY A 255 18.83 -2.60 15.34
C GLY A 255 20.36 -2.60 15.39
N TYR A 256 21.03 -2.67 14.23
CA TYR A 256 22.49 -2.84 14.18
C TYR A 256 23.27 -1.58 13.82
N ILE A 257 22.64 -0.57 13.20
CA ILE A 257 23.33 0.63 12.75
C ILE A 257 22.83 1.85 13.55
N SER A 258 21.60 2.27 13.33
CA SER A 258 21.00 3.41 14.02
C SER A 258 19.50 3.49 13.77
N SER A 259 18.73 3.64 14.83
CA SER A 259 17.29 3.86 14.75
C SER A 259 16.94 5.22 14.11
N THR A 260 17.80 6.22 14.25
CA THR A 260 17.61 7.58 13.69
C THR A 260 17.80 7.59 12.17
N TYR A 261 18.74 6.80 11.64
CA TYR A 261 19.09 6.79 10.21
C TYR A 261 18.54 5.57 9.45
N LYS A 262 17.66 4.77 10.08
CA LYS A 262 17.09 3.56 9.47
C LYS A 262 16.46 3.80 8.09
N ASP A 263 15.72 4.91 7.95
CA ASP A 263 15.05 5.28 6.70
C ASP A 263 16.07 5.65 5.61
N ALA A 264 17.07 6.45 5.97
CA ALA A 264 18.13 6.84 5.04
C ALA A 264 18.92 5.63 4.53
N PHE A 265 19.25 4.69 5.42
CA PHE A 265 19.96 3.46 5.05
C PHE A 265 19.11 2.60 4.10
N ALA A 266 17.83 2.41 4.40
CA ALA A 266 16.93 1.66 3.53
C ALA A 266 16.84 2.29 2.13
N PHE A 267 16.71 3.62 2.03
CA PHE A 267 16.68 4.32 0.75
C PHE A 267 18.00 4.26 -0.02
N ILE A 268 19.16 4.31 0.66
CA ILE A 268 20.47 4.13 0.03
C ILE A 268 20.56 2.74 -0.59
N VAL A 269 20.16 1.68 0.13
CA VAL A 269 20.18 0.32 -0.41
C VAL A 269 19.28 0.20 -1.63
N ILE A 270 18.08 0.81 -1.61
CA ILE A 270 17.18 0.83 -2.76
C ILE A 270 17.84 1.53 -3.95
N LEU A 271 18.46 2.68 -3.74
CA LEU A 271 19.17 3.39 -4.81
C LEU A 271 20.27 2.52 -5.43
N VAL A 272 21.08 1.86 -4.61
CA VAL A 272 22.13 0.94 -5.09
C VAL A 272 21.54 -0.21 -5.91
N VAL A 273 20.45 -0.82 -5.43
CA VAL A 273 19.77 -1.89 -6.16
C VAL A 273 19.20 -1.39 -7.49
N LEU A 274 18.56 -0.22 -7.51
CA LEU A 274 17.99 0.35 -8.75
C LEU A 274 19.07 0.80 -9.74
N PHE A 275 20.24 1.22 -9.27
CA PHE A 275 21.40 1.47 -10.14
C PHE A 275 21.89 0.18 -10.81
N ALA A 276 21.96 -0.93 -10.07
CA ALA A 276 22.38 -2.22 -10.59
C ALA A 276 21.29 -2.91 -11.43
N MET A 277 20.02 -2.75 -11.02
CA MET A 277 18.84 -3.37 -11.61
C MET A 277 17.72 -2.32 -11.78
N PRO A 278 17.76 -1.46 -12.81
CA PRO A 278 16.82 -0.35 -12.98
C PRO A 278 15.35 -0.79 -13.15
N GLN A 279 15.11 -2.06 -13.44
CA GLN A 279 13.78 -2.64 -13.56
C GLN A 279 13.25 -3.22 -12.23
N GLY A 280 14.06 -3.17 -11.15
CA GLY A 280 13.79 -3.84 -9.90
C GLY A 280 14.11 -5.35 -9.95
N LEU A 281 13.96 -6.02 -8.79
CA LEU A 281 14.37 -7.43 -8.61
C LEU A 281 13.59 -8.41 -9.50
N PHE A 282 12.30 -8.14 -9.74
CA PHE A 282 11.39 -9.00 -10.51
C PHE A 282 10.80 -8.29 -11.74
N GLY A 283 11.40 -7.17 -12.16
CA GLY A 283 10.98 -6.42 -13.33
C GLY A 283 11.24 -7.20 -14.63
N ARG A 284 10.35 -7.06 -15.61
CA ARG A 284 10.55 -7.63 -16.95
C ARG A 284 11.47 -6.73 -17.76
N ARG A 285 12.48 -7.30 -18.41
CA ARG A 285 13.25 -6.58 -19.42
C ARG A 285 12.33 -6.19 -20.56
N ALA A 286 12.28 -4.91 -20.89
CA ALA A 286 11.65 -4.49 -22.13
C ALA A 286 12.39 -5.17 -23.30
N VAL A 287 11.71 -6.07 -24.00
CA VAL A 287 12.24 -6.60 -25.27
C VAL A 287 11.97 -5.51 -26.29
N GLU A 288 12.99 -4.73 -26.61
CA GLU A 288 12.96 -3.89 -27.81
C GLU A 288 12.77 -4.82 -29.00
N ARG A 289 11.55 -4.89 -29.51
CA ARG A 289 11.31 -5.45 -30.83
C ARG A 289 11.78 -4.42 -31.85
N VAL A 290 12.97 -4.68 -32.43
CA VAL A 290 13.45 -4.01 -33.64
C VAL A 290 12.49 -4.28 -34.79
#